data_27de494a5d98839a45f8b74e175552d1
#
_entry.id   27de494a5d98839a45f8b74e175552d1
#
_cell.length_a   1.000
_cell.length_b   1.000
_cell.length_c   1.000
_cell.angle_alpha   90.00
_cell.angle_beta   90.00
_cell.angle_gamma   90.00
#
_symmetry.space_group_name_H-M   'P 1'
#
loop_
_entity.id
_entity.type
_entity.pdbx_description
1 polymer ?
#
loop_
_entity_poly.entity_id
_entity_poly.type
_entity_poly.pdbx_seq_one_letter_code
_entity_poly.pdbx_strand_id
1 'polypeptide(L)'
;MINLAARDIQHSWAKFILTGFGLGLLIGVTLTMAGVFRGMVDDAQALLNNSGADLWVVQKNTQGPYAEASSLKDDVVRSITGMPGVGVATNITYFTMQVKTVGGNEARAMVVGIEPGASGLPGQPNYLLAGRHLMRSHYEAVADIKTGLSLGDKVEIRRHTYEVVGLTRRMVSSGGDPMIFIPLKDAQEAQFLKDNEAIVNDRVRTAANNAFNRPTVTGLLLMFKSIGDSMTTSPLLS
;
A
#
# COMPACT_ATOMS: atom_id res chain seq x y z
N MET A 1 14.00 34.76 56.00
CA MET A 1 13.75 33.30 55.77
C MET A 1 14.85 32.76 54.89
N ILE A 2 15.70 31.91 55.41
CA ILE A 2 16.83 31.33 54.64
C ILE A 2 16.25 30.21 53.78
N ASN A 3 16.29 30.36 52.47
CA ASN A 3 15.79 29.38 51.50
C ASN A 3 16.81 28.26 51.41
N LEU A 4 16.76 27.28 52.30
CA LEU A 4 17.66 26.12 52.35
C LEU A 4 17.65 25.32 51.05
N ALA A 5 16.48 25.19 50.43
CA ALA A 5 16.34 24.49 49.14
C ALA A 5 17.12 25.16 48.01
N ALA A 6 17.09 26.51 47.92
CA ALA A 6 17.83 27.23 46.87
C ALA A 6 19.37 27.09 47.05
N ARG A 7 19.83 27.02 48.32
CA ARG A 7 21.25 26.89 48.61
C ARG A 7 21.78 25.47 48.36
N ASP A 8 20.93 24.46 48.57
CA ASP A 8 21.25 23.06 48.26
C ASP A 8 21.34 22.81 46.76
N ILE A 9 20.41 23.40 45.99
CA ILE A 9 20.45 23.37 44.51
C ILE A 9 21.71 24.04 43.97
N GLN A 10 22.12 25.18 44.53
CA GLN A 10 23.36 25.85 44.12
C GLN A 10 24.63 25.05 44.44
N HIS A 11 24.62 24.30 45.53
CA HIS A 11 25.79 23.51 45.92
C HIS A 11 25.92 22.21 45.11
N SER A 12 24.82 21.62 44.65
CA SER A 12 24.79 20.35 43.90
C SER A 12 24.16 20.46 42.51
N TRP A 13 24.27 21.64 41.91
CA TRP A 13 23.64 21.95 40.62
C TRP A 13 23.95 20.92 39.50
N ALA A 14 25.17 20.37 39.46
CA ALA A 14 25.59 19.38 38.48
C ALA A 14 24.79 18.07 38.62
N LYS A 15 24.44 17.65 39.83
CA LYS A 15 23.59 16.46 40.08
C LYS A 15 22.16 16.73 39.62
N PHE A 16 21.60 17.93 39.86
CA PHE A 16 20.28 18.31 39.40
C PHE A 16 20.19 18.36 37.90
N ILE A 17 21.20 18.90 37.24
CA ILE A 17 21.25 18.91 35.73
C ILE A 17 21.35 17.50 35.22
N LEU A 18 22.19 16.64 35.77
CA LEU A 18 22.37 15.26 35.31
C LEU A 18 21.09 14.44 35.51
N THR A 19 20.42 14.55 36.64
CA THR A 19 19.15 13.86 36.90
C THR A 19 18.02 14.42 36.02
N GLY A 20 17.95 15.75 35.88
CA GLY A 20 16.99 16.42 34.96
C GLY A 20 17.18 16.02 33.50
N PHE A 21 18.43 15.93 33.07
CA PHE A 21 18.75 15.46 31.70
C PHE A 21 18.35 13.99 31.50
N GLY A 22 18.66 13.12 32.48
CA GLY A 22 18.25 11.71 32.44
C GLY A 22 16.74 11.53 32.38
N LEU A 23 15.99 12.26 33.20
CA LEU A 23 14.53 12.25 33.22
C LEU A 23 13.97 12.84 31.92
N GLY A 24 14.54 13.95 31.41
CA GLY A 24 14.15 14.58 30.16
C GLY A 24 14.37 13.66 28.96
N LEU A 25 15.49 12.93 28.96
CA LEU A 25 15.79 11.96 27.91
C LEU A 25 14.79 10.79 27.93
N LEU A 26 14.46 10.27 29.12
CA LEU A 26 13.47 9.21 29.27
C LEU A 26 12.08 9.64 28.72
N ILE A 27 11.64 10.83 29.11
CA ILE A 27 10.37 11.40 28.63
C ILE A 27 10.44 11.64 27.12
N GLY A 28 11.56 12.17 26.63
CA GLY A 28 11.76 12.42 25.21
C GLY A 28 11.66 11.14 24.37
N VAL A 29 12.31 10.07 24.80
CA VAL A 29 12.25 8.77 24.11
C VAL A 29 10.83 8.20 24.11
N THR A 30 10.14 8.25 25.25
CA THR A 30 8.75 7.72 25.33
C THR A 30 7.79 8.51 24.45
N LEU A 31 7.90 9.84 24.43
CA LEU A 31 7.08 10.68 23.55
C LEU A 31 7.38 10.45 22.06
N THR A 32 8.65 10.28 21.72
CA THR A 32 9.06 9.97 20.34
C THR A 32 8.48 8.62 19.89
N MET A 33 8.58 7.58 20.75
CA MET A 33 8.00 6.27 20.48
C MET A 33 6.48 6.34 20.28
N ALA A 34 5.79 7.08 21.14
CA ALA A 34 4.34 7.30 21.03
C ALA A 34 3.98 8.07 19.72
N GLY A 35 4.81 9.04 19.33
CA GLY A 35 4.63 9.80 18.09
C GLY A 35 4.80 8.92 16.84
N VAL A 36 5.84 8.10 16.81
CA VAL A 36 6.08 7.14 15.72
C VAL A 36 4.90 6.15 15.61
N PHE A 37 4.47 5.57 16.72
CA PHE A 37 3.34 4.64 16.73
C PHE A 37 2.06 5.29 16.17
N ARG A 38 1.72 6.50 16.62
CA ARG A 38 0.56 7.23 16.10
C ARG A 38 0.69 7.54 14.60
N GLY A 39 1.89 7.93 14.17
CA GLY A 39 2.17 8.16 12.75
C GLY A 39 1.93 6.91 11.89
N MET A 40 2.39 5.74 12.34
CA MET A 40 2.15 4.47 11.64
C MET A 40 0.66 4.12 11.56
N VAL A 41 -0.09 4.30 12.64
CA VAL A 41 -1.54 4.04 12.65
C VAL A 41 -2.27 5.00 11.71
N ASP A 42 -1.92 6.29 11.70
CA ASP A 42 -2.52 7.30 10.85
C ASP A 42 -2.22 7.05 9.35
N ASP A 43 -1.01 6.62 9.02
CA ASP A 43 -0.66 6.25 7.64
C ASP A 43 -1.40 4.97 7.18
N ALA A 44 -1.56 3.97 8.05
CA ALA A 44 -2.32 2.78 7.74
C ALA A 44 -3.82 3.08 7.52
N GLN A 45 -4.41 3.93 8.35
CA GLN A 45 -5.79 4.38 8.18
C GLN A 45 -5.98 5.20 6.90
N ALA A 46 -5.03 6.09 6.58
CA ALA A 46 -5.07 6.87 5.36
C ALA A 46 -5.03 5.97 4.11
N LEU A 47 -4.21 4.91 4.14
CA LEU A 47 -4.12 3.92 3.07
C LEU A 47 -5.46 3.20 2.84
N LEU A 48 -6.06 2.68 3.90
CA LEU A 48 -7.33 1.97 3.82
C LEU A 48 -8.48 2.87 3.35
N ASN A 49 -8.59 4.06 3.92
CA ASN A 49 -9.62 5.03 3.56
C ASN A 49 -9.48 5.52 2.10
N ASN A 50 -8.25 5.63 1.62
CA ASN A 50 -7.98 6.11 0.26
C ASN A 50 -8.08 5.01 -0.80
N SER A 51 -8.14 3.74 -0.40
CA SER A 51 -8.27 2.61 -1.33
C SER A 51 -9.67 2.47 -1.94
N GLY A 52 -10.67 3.16 -1.40
CA GLY A 52 -12.05 3.12 -1.89
C GLY A 52 -12.73 1.75 -1.76
N ALA A 53 -12.22 0.88 -0.89
CA ALA A 53 -12.76 -0.46 -0.70
C ALA A 53 -13.39 -0.61 0.68
N ASP A 54 -14.60 -1.16 0.73
CA ASP A 54 -15.30 -1.44 1.99
C ASP A 54 -14.81 -2.75 2.62
N LEU A 55 -14.42 -3.71 1.79
CA LEU A 55 -13.96 -5.03 2.24
C LEU A 55 -12.81 -5.54 1.38
N TRP A 56 -11.87 -6.22 2.05
CA TRP A 56 -10.74 -6.89 1.44
C TRP A 56 -10.89 -8.40 1.58
N VAL A 57 -10.71 -9.11 0.48
CA VAL A 57 -10.66 -10.58 0.47
C VAL A 57 -9.23 -11.01 0.19
N VAL A 58 -8.65 -11.73 1.13
CA VAL A 58 -7.28 -12.24 1.07
C VAL A 58 -7.28 -13.75 1.31
N GLN A 59 -6.16 -14.40 1.06
CA GLN A 59 -6.00 -15.82 1.34
C GLN A 59 -6.20 -16.11 2.83
N LYS A 60 -6.80 -17.25 3.15
CA LYS A 60 -6.97 -17.70 4.53
C LYS A 60 -5.63 -17.72 5.28
N ASN A 61 -5.64 -17.23 6.50
CA ASN A 61 -4.48 -17.13 7.41
C ASN A 61 -3.41 -16.12 6.97
N THR A 62 -3.76 -15.09 6.20
CA THR A 62 -2.90 -13.93 5.93
C THR A 62 -3.32 -12.71 6.75
N GLN A 63 -2.35 -11.85 7.10
CA GLN A 63 -2.55 -10.71 8.01
C GLN A 63 -3.17 -9.47 7.35
N GLY A 64 -3.87 -9.62 6.26
CA GLY A 64 -4.57 -8.51 5.64
C GLY A 64 -3.81 -7.78 4.52
N PRO A 65 -4.41 -6.72 3.97
CA PRO A 65 -3.92 -6.07 2.77
C PRO A 65 -2.59 -5.36 3.01
N TYR A 66 -1.71 -5.45 2.01
CA TYR A 66 -0.37 -4.82 1.98
C TYR A 66 0.62 -5.23 3.08
N ALA A 67 0.20 -6.07 4.04
CA ALA A 67 1.06 -6.52 5.14
C ALA A 67 1.76 -7.83 4.79
N GLU A 68 1.06 -8.75 4.15
CA GLU A 68 1.56 -10.08 3.82
C GLU A 68 1.15 -10.49 2.40
N ALA A 69 2.02 -11.24 1.73
CA ALA A 69 1.72 -11.76 0.40
C ALA A 69 0.54 -12.74 0.45
N SER A 70 -0.47 -12.48 -0.35
CA SER A 70 -1.65 -13.32 -0.52
C SER A 70 -1.73 -13.77 -1.97
N SER A 71 -2.24 -14.96 -2.23
CA SER A 71 -2.41 -15.48 -3.58
C SER A 71 -3.80 -16.09 -3.74
N LEU A 72 -4.61 -15.45 -4.55
CA LEU A 72 -5.96 -15.87 -4.91
C LEU A 72 -6.04 -16.17 -6.41
N LYS A 73 -6.95 -17.08 -6.78
CA LYS A 73 -7.24 -17.32 -8.21
C LYS A 73 -8.02 -16.13 -8.76
N ASP A 74 -7.70 -15.72 -9.97
CA ASP A 74 -8.33 -14.58 -10.65
C ASP A 74 -9.85 -14.75 -10.85
N ASP A 75 -10.34 -15.98 -10.91
CA ASP A 75 -11.76 -16.29 -11.07
C ASP A 75 -12.62 -16.11 -9.80
N VAL A 76 -12.02 -15.91 -8.63
CA VAL A 76 -12.74 -15.67 -7.36
C VAL A 76 -13.58 -14.42 -7.44
N VAL A 77 -13.13 -13.38 -8.16
CA VAL A 77 -13.87 -12.14 -8.37
C VAL A 77 -15.26 -12.39 -8.95
N ARG A 78 -15.40 -13.33 -9.88
CA ARG A 78 -16.69 -13.65 -10.51
C ARG A 78 -17.69 -14.27 -9.54
N SER A 79 -17.19 -15.14 -8.65
CA SER A 79 -18.02 -15.77 -7.64
C SER A 79 -18.53 -14.74 -6.62
N ILE A 80 -17.70 -13.76 -6.26
CA ILE A 80 -18.03 -12.75 -5.27
C ILE A 80 -18.94 -11.65 -5.88
N THR A 81 -18.70 -11.25 -7.12
CA THR A 81 -19.56 -10.26 -7.80
C THR A 81 -21.02 -10.71 -7.90
N GLY A 82 -21.26 -12.02 -7.91
CA GLY A 82 -22.62 -12.58 -7.90
C GLY A 82 -23.29 -12.62 -6.52
N MET A 83 -22.62 -12.24 -5.45
CA MET A 83 -23.19 -12.26 -4.10
C MET A 83 -24.11 -11.08 -3.85
N PRO A 84 -25.25 -11.28 -3.13
CA PRO A 84 -26.15 -10.20 -2.77
C PRO A 84 -25.43 -9.16 -1.90
N GLY A 85 -25.61 -7.87 -2.21
CA GLY A 85 -25.00 -6.77 -1.46
C GLY A 85 -23.63 -6.31 -2.00
N VAL A 86 -22.98 -7.07 -2.88
CA VAL A 86 -21.74 -6.64 -3.54
C VAL A 86 -22.09 -5.75 -4.75
N GLY A 87 -21.61 -4.52 -4.72
CA GLY A 87 -21.78 -3.58 -5.84
C GLY A 87 -20.74 -3.80 -6.93
N VAL A 88 -19.48 -3.75 -6.55
CA VAL A 88 -18.34 -3.91 -7.45
C VAL A 88 -17.27 -4.72 -6.74
N ALA A 89 -16.64 -5.63 -7.46
CA ALA A 89 -15.49 -6.39 -7.02
C ALA A 89 -14.36 -6.26 -8.05
N THR A 90 -13.15 -5.97 -7.59
CA THR A 90 -11.97 -5.81 -8.45
C THR A 90 -10.78 -6.59 -7.90
N ASN A 91 -9.99 -7.13 -8.80
CA ASN A 91 -8.72 -7.76 -8.44
C ASN A 91 -7.64 -6.72 -8.17
N ILE A 92 -6.75 -7.04 -7.24
CA ILE A 92 -5.55 -6.25 -6.97
C ILE A 92 -4.32 -7.16 -6.87
N THR A 93 -3.20 -6.67 -7.34
CA THR A 93 -1.90 -7.31 -7.11
C THR A 93 -0.91 -6.27 -6.61
N TYR A 94 0.03 -6.65 -5.75
CA TYR A 94 1.06 -5.74 -5.27
C TYR A 94 2.37 -6.47 -4.99
N PHE A 95 3.46 -5.77 -5.24
CA PHE A 95 4.82 -6.24 -4.96
C PHE A 95 5.75 -5.04 -4.79
N THR A 96 6.80 -5.22 -4.00
CA THR A 96 7.80 -4.17 -3.78
C THR A 96 9.01 -4.40 -4.67
N MET A 97 9.48 -3.33 -5.33
CA MET A 97 10.67 -3.36 -6.16
C MET A 97 11.38 -2.00 -6.20
N GLN A 98 12.59 -2.00 -6.73
CA GLN A 98 13.24 -0.76 -7.15
C GLN A 98 12.73 -0.37 -8.52
N VAL A 99 12.28 0.87 -8.64
CA VAL A 99 11.85 1.50 -9.88
C VAL A 99 12.88 2.53 -10.31
N LYS A 100 13.06 2.69 -11.62
CA LYS A 100 14.01 3.65 -12.18
C LYS A 100 13.25 4.76 -12.89
N THR A 101 13.59 5.98 -12.56
CA THR A 101 13.14 7.14 -13.34
C THR A 101 14.04 7.27 -14.58
N VAL A 102 13.49 7.72 -15.69
CA VAL A 102 14.27 7.97 -16.92
C VAL A 102 15.45 8.94 -16.67
N GLY A 103 15.38 9.77 -15.62
CA GLY A 103 16.49 10.59 -15.13
C GLY A 103 17.60 9.85 -14.38
N GLY A 104 17.52 8.52 -14.23
CA GLY A 104 18.55 7.69 -13.59
C GLY A 104 18.41 7.56 -12.08
N ASN A 105 17.45 8.22 -11.44
CA ASN A 105 17.18 8.06 -10.02
C ASN A 105 16.46 6.72 -9.77
N GLU A 106 16.96 5.98 -8.80
CA GLU A 106 16.34 4.75 -8.33
C GLU A 106 15.59 5.01 -7.03
N ALA A 107 14.35 4.55 -6.94
CA ALA A 107 13.55 4.61 -5.72
C ALA A 107 12.93 3.25 -5.44
N ARG A 108 12.87 2.90 -4.16
CA ARG A 108 12.12 1.73 -3.73
C ARG A 108 10.64 2.11 -3.64
N ALA A 109 9.78 1.35 -4.29
CA ALA A 109 8.35 1.59 -4.31
C ALA A 109 7.56 0.28 -4.26
N MET A 110 6.36 0.34 -3.69
CA MET A 110 5.38 -0.72 -3.82
C MET A 110 4.56 -0.49 -5.08
N VAL A 111 4.70 -1.39 -6.04
CA VAL A 111 3.90 -1.36 -7.27
C VAL A 111 2.59 -2.08 -7.01
N VAL A 112 1.49 -1.41 -7.31
CA VAL A 112 0.12 -1.89 -7.09
C VAL A 112 -0.60 -1.95 -8.43
N GLY A 113 -1.01 -3.14 -8.82
CA GLY A 113 -1.81 -3.38 -10.03
C GLY A 113 -3.29 -3.30 -9.72
N ILE A 114 -3.99 -2.40 -10.39
CA ILE A 114 -5.42 -2.15 -10.22
C ILE A 114 -6.14 -2.17 -11.58
N GLU A 115 -7.44 -2.42 -11.56
CA GLU A 115 -8.25 -2.30 -12.78
C GLU A 115 -8.33 -0.83 -13.22
N PRO A 116 -7.95 -0.52 -14.48
CA PRO A 116 -8.14 0.82 -15.05
C PRO A 116 -9.63 1.07 -15.28
N GLY A 117 -10.07 2.32 -15.15
CA GLY A 117 -11.45 2.68 -15.44
C GLY A 117 -11.89 3.97 -14.80
N ALA A 118 -13.21 4.13 -14.68
CA ALA A 118 -13.81 5.33 -14.10
C ALA A 118 -13.35 5.55 -12.65
N SER A 119 -13.30 6.81 -12.25
CA SER A 119 -13.06 7.20 -10.87
C SER A 119 -14.03 6.50 -9.91
N GLY A 120 -13.52 6.05 -8.77
CA GLY A 120 -14.33 5.40 -7.73
C GLY A 120 -14.40 3.88 -7.80
N LEU A 121 -13.61 3.23 -8.65
CA LEU A 121 -13.44 1.79 -8.57
C LEU A 121 -12.58 1.42 -7.35
N PRO A 122 -12.89 0.31 -6.65
CA PRO A 122 -12.09 -0.16 -5.54
C PRO A 122 -10.61 -0.35 -5.95
N GLY A 123 -9.69 0.13 -5.10
CA GLY A 123 -8.25 0.07 -5.36
C GLY A 123 -7.68 1.29 -6.05
N GLN A 124 -8.48 2.11 -6.70
CA GLN A 124 -8.01 3.39 -7.20
C GLN A 124 -7.90 4.39 -6.03
N PRO A 125 -6.80 5.20 -5.96
CA PRO A 125 -6.71 6.25 -4.95
C PRO A 125 -7.89 7.21 -5.06
N ASN A 126 -8.71 7.31 -4.01
CA ASN A 126 -9.86 8.24 -4.00
C ASN A 126 -9.42 9.71 -4.11
N TYR A 127 -8.21 10.01 -3.64
CA TYR A 127 -7.66 11.35 -3.63
C TYR A 127 -6.48 11.49 -4.58
N LEU A 128 -6.65 12.31 -5.61
CA LEU A 128 -5.59 12.76 -6.49
C LEU A 128 -5.23 14.21 -6.19
N LEU A 129 -3.95 14.49 -6.08
CA LEU A 129 -3.41 15.85 -5.98
C LEU A 129 -3.45 16.56 -7.32
N ALA A 130 -3.10 15.84 -8.38
CA ALA A 130 -3.01 16.36 -9.73
C ALA A 130 -3.15 15.23 -10.75
N GLY A 131 -3.53 15.57 -11.97
CA GLY A 131 -3.67 14.62 -13.07
C GLY A 131 -4.99 13.87 -13.06
N ARG A 132 -4.96 12.60 -13.47
CA ARG A 132 -6.13 11.75 -13.62
C ARG A 132 -5.85 10.30 -13.16
N HIS A 133 -6.89 9.52 -12.98
CA HIS A 133 -6.79 8.07 -12.75
C HIS A 133 -6.30 7.32 -13.99
N LEU A 134 -5.93 6.04 -13.79
CA LEU A 134 -5.60 5.13 -14.88
C LEU A 134 -6.83 4.92 -15.77
N MET A 135 -6.71 5.23 -17.05
CA MET A 135 -7.77 5.02 -18.02
C MET A 135 -7.37 3.99 -19.09
N ARG A 136 -6.08 3.89 -19.39
CA ARG A 136 -5.56 2.92 -20.34
C ARG A 136 -5.18 1.62 -19.65
N SER A 137 -5.32 0.53 -20.38
CA SER A 137 -4.97 -0.80 -19.87
C SER A 137 -3.47 -1.08 -19.81
N HIS A 138 -2.64 -0.17 -20.31
CA HIS A 138 -1.18 -0.33 -20.37
C HIS A 138 -0.45 1.01 -20.28
N TYR A 139 0.75 0.99 -19.70
CA TYR A 139 1.77 2.05 -19.74
C TYR A 139 1.39 3.39 -19.09
N GLU A 140 0.40 3.41 -18.22
CA GLU A 140 0.08 4.54 -17.37
C GLU A 140 0.43 4.22 -15.91
N ALA A 141 0.83 5.25 -15.16
CA ALA A 141 1.08 5.13 -13.73
C ALA A 141 0.45 6.30 -12.96
N VAL A 142 -0.04 6.01 -11.74
CA VAL A 142 -0.37 7.02 -10.74
C VAL A 142 0.59 6.83 -9.58
N ALA A 143 1.36 7.87 -9.22
CA ALA A 143 2.42 7.76 -8.24
C ALA A 143 2.11 8.58 -6.97
N ASP A 144 2.54 8.09 -5.82
CA ASP A 144 2.57 8.91 -4.60
C ASP A 144 3.70 9.94 -4.70
N ILE A 145 3.45 11.16 -4.20
CA ILE A 145 4.43 12.26 -4.22
C ILE A 145 5.74 11.90 -3.50
N LYS A 146 5.72 10.98 -2.54
CA LYS A 146 6.92 10.50 -1.85
C LYS A 146 7.87 9.73 -2.78
N THR A 147 7.43 9.30 -3.98
CA THR A 147 8.32 8.72 -5.00
C THR A 147 9.27 9.74 -5.61
N GLY A 148 8.98 11.04 -5.47
CA GLY A 148 9.72 12.12 -6.13
C GLY A 148 9.41 12.27 -7.63
N LEU A 149 8.41 11.54 -8.14
CA LEU A 149 7.96 11.64 -9.53
C LEU A 149 6.99 12.82 -9.72
N SER A 150 7.01 13.40 -10.92
CA SER A 150 6.12 14.49 -11.36
C SER A 150 5.20 14.00 -12.49
N LEU A 151 4.13 14.75 -12.75
CA LEU A 151 3.25 14.46 -13.89
C LEU A 151 4.03 14.49 -15.21
N GLY A 152 3.80 13.48 -16.06
CA GLY A 152 4.48 13.32 -17.33
C GLY A 152 5.85 12.65 -17.23
N ASP A 153 6.38 12.42 -16.03
CA ASP A 153 7.62 11.66 -15.87
C ASP A 153 7.42 10.23 -16.35
N LYS A 154 8.52 9.64 -16.79
CA LYS A 154 8.56 8.25 -17.20
C LYS A 154 9.29 7.43 -16.15
N VAL A 155 8.64 6.36 -15.71
CA VAL A 155 9.18 5.40 -14.75
C VAL A 155 9.31 4.04 -15.39
N GLU A 156 10.45 3.41 -15.22
CA GLU A 156 10.71 2.06 -15.69
C GLU A 156 10.38 1.06 -14.59
N ILE A 157 9.44 0.17 -14.88
CA ILE A 157 9.02 -0.92 -14.01
C ILE A 157 9.29 -2.22 -14.78
N ARG A 158 10.30 -2.97 -14.36
CA ARG A 158 10.79 -4.17 -15.05
C ARG A 158 11.28 -3.84 -16.47
N ARG A 159 10.51 -4.22 -17.49
CA ARG A 159 10.84 -4.08 -18.92
C ARG A 159 10.04 -3.00 -19.63
N HIS A 160 9.11 -2.39 -18.93
CA HIS A 160 8.19 -1.43 -19.51
C HIS A 160 8.33 -0.05 -18.89
N THR A 161 8.14 0.96 -19.72
CA THR A 161 8.15 2.36 -19.29
C THR A 161 6.72 2.85 -19.16
N TYR A 162 6.40 3.46 -18.02
CA TYR A 162 5.08 3.99 -17.69
C TYR A 162 5.16 5.51 -17.61
N GLU A 163 4.13 6.17 -18.10
CA GLU A 163 3.96 7.61 -17.98
C GLU A 163 3.14 7.93 -16.72
N VAL A 164 3.63 8.84 -15.87
CA VAL A 164 2.93 9.28 -14.67
C VAL A 164 1.79 10.21 -15.06
N VAL A 165 0.55 9.72 -15.05
CA VAL A 165 -0.66 10.46 -15.44
C VAL A 165 -1.42 11.07 -14.27
N GLY A 166 -1.08 10.67 -13.05
CA GLY A 166 -1.68 11.19 -11.82
C GLY A 166 -0.73 11.13 -10.64
N LEU A 167 -0.95 12.03 -9.70
CA LEU A 167 -0.22 12.10 -8.43
C LEU A 167 -1.19 11.99 -7.26
N THR A 168 -0.86 11.15 -6.31
CA THR A 168 -1.59 10.99 -5.04
C THR A 168 -0.68 11.30 -3.86
N ARG A 169 -1.22 11.28 -2.66
CA ARG A 169 -0.44 11.45 -1.42
C ARG A 169 -0.90 10.51 -0.34
N ARG A 170 0.02 10.23 0.61
CA ARG A 170 -0.20 9.36 1.78
C ARG A 170 -0.53 7.91 1.40
N MET A 171 -0.17 7.50 0.18
CA MET A 171 -0.25 6.13 -0.26
C MET A 171 1.12 5.48 -0.06
N VAL A 172 1.33 4.97 1.14
CA VAL A 172 2.58 4.30 1.55
C VAL A 172 2.26 2.93 2.12
N SER A 173 3.14 1.97 1.87
CA SER A 173 3.02 0.63 2.44
C SER A 173 3.27 0.64 3.95
N SER A 174 2.96 -0.46 4.63
CA SER A 174 3.32 -0.67 6.03
C SER A 174 4.83 -0.59 6.31
N GLY A 175 5.66 -0.83 5.28
CA GLY A 175 7.11 -0.65 5.33
C GLY A 175 7.60 0.77 5.06
N GLY A 176 6.70 1.72 4.79
CA GLY A 176 7.03 3.11 4.45
C GLY A 176 7.38 3.32 2.98
N ASP A 177 7.32 2.30 2.14
CA ASP A 177 7.58 2.42 0.71
C ASP A 177 6.42 3.15 0.02
N PRO A 178 6.67 4.20 -0.80
CA PRO A 178 5.63 4.88 -1.54
C PRO A 178 5.01 3.97 -2.60
N MET A 179 3.73 4.18 -2.91
CA MET A 179 3.01 3.36 -3.87
C MET A 179 3.00 3.97 -5.27
N ILE A 180 3.07 3.08 -6.26
CA ILE A 180 2.86 3.38 -7.68
C ILE A 180 1.79 2.45 -8.20
N PHE A 181 0.69 3.00 -8.68
CA PHE A 181 -0.43 2.27 -9.26
C PHE A 181 -0.25 2.13 -10.75
N ILE A 182 -0.37 0.91 -11.27
CA ILE A 182 -0.31 0.59 -12.70
C ILE A 182 -1.49 -0.32 -13.08
N PRO A 183 -1.79 -0.50 -14.36
CA PRO A 183 -2.82 -1.44 -14.78
C PRO A 183 -2.55 -2.87 -14.27
N LEU A 184 -3.63 -3.55 -13.83
CA LEU A 184 -3.55 -4.88 -13.22
C LEU A 184 -2.79 -5.89 -14.10
N LYS A 185 -3.06 -5.90 -15.39
CA LYS A 185 -2.40 -6.83 -16.34
C LYS A 185 -0.89 -6.63 -16.39
N ASP A 186 -0.46 -5.38 -16.44
CA ASP A 186 0.96 -5.03 -16.46
C ASP A 186 1.64 -5.42 -15.13
N ALA A 187 0.95 -5.22 -14.02
CA ALA A 187 1.46 -5.61 -12.69
C ALA A 187 1.57 -7.14 -12.55
N GLN A 188 0.59 -7.88 -13.06
CA GLN A 188 0.64 -9.34 -13.08
C GLN A 188 1.81 -9.84 -13.93
N GLU A 189 2.00 -9.28 -15.13
CA GLU A 189 3.13 -9.60 -15.99
C GLU A 189 4.45 -9.31 -15.27
N ALA A 190 4.59 -8.10 -14.69
CA ALA A 190 5.79 -7.70 -13.97
C ALA A 190 6.10 -8.58 -12.75
N GLN A 191 5.08 -9.06 -12.04
CA GLN A 191 5.24 -9.95 -10.89
C GLN A 191 5.76 -11.35 -11.29
N PHE A 192 5.33 -11.86 -12.44
CA PHE A 192 5.68 -13.20 -12.91
C PHE A 192 6.95 -13.25 -13.77
N LEU A 193 7.41 -12.11 -14.29
CA LEU A 193 8.70 -12.01 -14.96
C LEU A 193 9.84 -12.09 -13.95
N LYS A 194 10.19 -13.32 -13.56
CA LYS A 194 11.44 -13.56 -12.81
C LYS A 194 12.61 -13.58 -13.81
N ASP A 195 13.59 -12.73 -13.58
CA ASP A 195 14.74 -12.48 -14.48
C ASP A 195 15.78 -13.60 -14.53
N ASN A 196 15.45 -14.84 -14.17
CA ASN A 196 16.43 -15.92 -14.11
C ASN A 196 16.15 -17.00 -15.17
N GLU A 197 17.13 -17.23 -16.07
CA GLU A 197 17.07 -18.27 -17.11
C GLU A 197 16.77 -19.67 -16.57
N ALA A 198 17.18 -19.99 -15.34
CA ALA A 198 16.84 -21.24 -14.68
C ALA A 198 15.34 -21.42 -14.45
N ILE A 199 14.60 -20.32 -14.30
CA ILE A 199 13.15 -20.33 -14.09
C ILE A 199 12.39 -20.35 -15.41
N VAL A 200 12.98 -19.85 -16.50
CA VAL A 200 12.43 -19.98 -17.86
C VAL A 200 12.38 -21.47 -18.25
N ASN A 201 13.43 -22.22 -17.94
CA ASN A 201 13.49 -23.68 -18.23
C ASN A 201 12.50 -24.46 -17.36
N ASP A 202 12.27 -24.06 -16.12
CA ASP A 202 11.29 -24.69 -15.24
C ASP A 202 9.84 -24.36 -15.66
N ARG A 203 9.60 -23.17 -16.19
CA ARG A 203 8.31 -22.78 -16.80
C ARG A 203 7.99 -23.55 -18.08
N VAL A 204 8.97 -23.77 -18.94
CA VAL A 204 8.77 -24.58 -20.14
C VAL A 204 8.39 -26.02 -19.78
N ARG A 205 9.01 -26.59 -18.72
CA ARG A 205 8.66 -27.91 -18.20
C ARG A 205 7.27 -27.93 -17.54
N THR A 206 6.92 -26.90 -16.77
CA THR A 206 5.64 -26.79 -16.07
C THR A 206 4.50 -26.42 -17.02
N ALA A 207 4.75 -25.61 -18.06
CA ALA A 207 3.75 -25.28 -19.07
C ALA A 207 3.42 -26.49 -19.97
N ALA A 208 4.38 -27.39 -20.18
CA ALA A 208 4.13 -28.67 -20.87
C ALA A 208 3.25 -29.62 -20.02
N ASN A 209 3.25 -29.48 -18.70
CA ASN A 209 2.48 -30.34 -17.78
C ASN A 209 1.17 -29.69 -17.27
N ASN A 210 0.98 -28.38 -17.37
CA ASN A 210 -0.20 -27.69 -16.86
C ASN A 210 -0.78 -26.72 -17.91
N ALA A 211 -1.69 -27.21 -18.74
CA ALA A 211 -2.47 -26.39 -19.68
C ALA A 211 -3.42 -25.37 -18.98
N PHE A 212 -3.32 -25.18 -17.67
CA PHE A 212 -4.21 -24.34 -16.85
C PHE A 212 -3.45 -23.50 -15.82
N ASN A 213 -2.46 -22.72 -16.23
CA ASN A 213 -1.90 -21.73 -15.33
C ASN A 213 -2.75 -20.45 -15.41
N ARG A 214 -3.80 -20.37 -14.60
CA ARG A 214 -4.63 -19.17 -14.46
C ARG A 214 -3.83 -18.09 -13.72
N PRO A 215 -3.91 -16.82 -14.15
CA PRO A 215 -3.26 -15.73 -13.45
C PRO A 215 -3.75 -15.68 -11.99
N THR A 216 -2.85 -15.35 -11.09
CA THR A 216 -3.15 -15.15 -9.68
C THR A 216 -3.13 -13.68 -9.33
N VAL A 217 -3.95 -13.28 -8.38
CA VAL A 217 -4.01 -11.92 -7.83
C VAL A 217 -3.66 -11.95 -6.36
N THR A 218 -3.13 -10.85 -5.86
CA THR A 218 -2.71 -10.77 -4.45
C THR A 218 -3.91 -10.56 -3.52
N GLY A 219 -4.96 -9.96 -4.00
CA GLY A 219 -6.18 -9.72 -3.24
C GLY A 219 -7.34 -9.33 -4.12
N LEU A 220 -8.49 -9.20 -3.50
CA LEU A 220 -9.73 -8.75 -4.10
C LEU A 220 -10.32 -7.63 -3.26
N LEU A 221 -10.72 -6.56 -3.92
CA LEU A 221 -11.35 -5.41 -3.33
C LEU A 221 -12.85 -5.42 -3.62
N LEU A 222 -13.65 -5.14 -2.62
CA LEU A 222 -15.11 -5.08 -2.73
C LEU A 222 -15.60 -3.70 -2.35
N MET A 223 -16.56 -3.20 -3.12
CA MET A 223 -17.38 -2.06 -2.77
C MET A 223 -18.83 -2.53 -2.64
N PHE A 224 -19.45 -2.27 -1.49
CA PHE A 224 -20.85 -2.58 -1.29
C PHE A 224 -21.72 -1.52 -1.96
N LYS A 225 -22.78 -1.96 -2.63
CA LYS A 225 -23.81 -1.04 -3.11
C LYS A 225 -24.52 -0.48 -1.88
N SER A 226 -24.48 0.84 -1.67
CA SER A 226 -25.32 1.52 -0.69
C SER A 226 -26.78 1.28 -1.07
N ILE A 227 -27.41 0.34 -0.39
CA ILE A 227 -28.88 0.21 -0.38
C ILE A 227 -29.32 1.22 0.67
N GLY A 228 -29.95 2.30 0.23
CA GLY A 228 -30.46 3.33 1.12
C GLY A 228 -31.20 2.75 2.31
N ASP A 229 -30.89 3.25 3.47
CA ASP A 229 -31.50 3.12 4.79
C ASP A 229 -32.47 1.95 4.97
N SER A 230 -31.91 0.81 5.35
CA SER A 230 -32.52 -0.13 6.32
C SER A 230 -31.74 -1.46 6.32
N MET A 231 -30.67 -1.56 7.07
CA MET A 231 -30.27 -2.83 7.63
C MET A 231 -29.41 -2.61 8.87
N THR A 232 -30.04 -2.80 10.00
CA THR A 232 -29.43 -3.14 11.28
C THR A 232 -28.40 -4.22 11.10
N THR A 233 -27.21 -3.93 11.56
CA THR A 233 -26.10 -4.87 11.71
C THR A 233 -26.54 -6.15 12.41
N SER A 234 -26.61 -7.24 11.70
CA SER A 234 -26.61 -8.57 12.29
C SER A 234 -25.21 -9.17 12.12
N PRO A 235 -24.53 -9.57 13.19
CA PRO A 235 -23.28 -10.27 13.09
C PRO A 235 -23.58 -11.73 12.73
N LEU A 236 -23.36 -12.09 11.49
CA LEU A 236 -23.30 -13.48 11.08
C LEU A 236 -21.92 -13.71 10.51
N LEU A 237 -21.10 -14.33 11.34
CA LEU A 237 -20.16 -15.38 10.94
C LEU A 237 -19.33 -15.78 12.18
N SER A 238 -19.84 -16.73 12.91
CA SER A 238 -19.04 -17.64 13.75
C SER A 238 -18.42 -18.75 12.88
#